data_931841def9a2debb4e42fa5158f35888
#
_entry.id   931841def9a2debb4e42fa5158f35888
#
_cell.length_a   1.000
_cell.length_b   1.000
_cell.length_c   1.000
_cell.angle_alpha   90.00
_cell.angle_beta   90.00
_cell.angle_gamma   90.00
#
_symmetry.space_group_name_H-M   'P 1'
#
loop_
_entity.id
_entity.type
_entity.pdbx_description
1 polymer ?
#
loop_
_entity_poly.entity_id
_entity_poly.type
_entity_poly.pdbx_seq_one_letter_code
_entity_poly.pdbx_strand_id
1 'polypeptide(L)'
;TMAASACPFCGNPIVLTGQFAGDLRPDLIIPFKLDKKAAKEKLQEHLKGKTLLPKVFRSQNHIDEIKGVYVPFWLYDSDADAQLRFTATRTRCWSDDDYDYTETSYYSVRRDGVLGFDAVPVDGSSKMADDLMESIEPFAMQDAVPFQTAYLAGYVADKYDVDAQKSIQRANE
;
A
#
# COMPACT_ATOMS: atom_id res chain seq x y z
N THR A 1 5.51 12.75 -14.26
CA THR A 1 6.16 12.31 -15.53
C THR A 1 6.08 10.80 -15.60
N MET A 2 5.42 10.27 -16.63
CA MET A 2 5.29 8.83 -16.85
C MET A 2 6.61 8.26 -17.36
N ALA A 3 6.99 7.09 -16.86
CA ALA A 3 8.20 6.38 -17.26
C ALA A 3 7.92 5.28 -18.32
N ALA A 4 6.69 4.79 -18.40
CA ALA A 4 6.21 3.93 -19.47
C ALA A 4 4.76 4.27 -19.83
N SER A 5 4.39 4.14 -21.09
CA SER A 5 3.07 4.44 -21.62
C SER A 5 2.80 3.67 -22.91
N ALA A 6 1.58 3.74 -23.42
CA ALA A 6 1.26 3.24 -24.75
C ALA A 6 1.24 4.37 -25.78
N CYS A 7 1.71 4.09 -26.99
CA CYS A 7 1.64 5.05 -28.10
C CYS A 7 0.17 5.39 -28.39
N PRO A 8 -0.21 6.70 -28.41
CA PRO A 8 -1.59 7.09 -28.66
C PRO A 8 -2.09 6.76 -30.08
N PHE A 9 -1.17 6.50 -31.02
CA PHE A 9 -1.51 6.23 -32.42
C PHE A 9 -1.61 4.73 -32.75
N CYS A 10 -0.69 3.90 -32.20
CA CYS A 10 -0.65 2.47 -32.54
C CYS A 10 -0.85 1.54 -31.34
N GLY A 11 -0.97 2.09 -30.13
CA GLY A 11 -1.13 1.30 -28.90
C GLY A 11 0.13 0.53 -28.45
N ASN A 12 1.24 0.62 -29.21
CA ASN A 12 2.47 -0.08 -28.83
C ASN A 12 3.04 0.46 -27.52
N PRO A 13 3.56 -0.43 -26.65
CA PRO A 13 4.18 0.00 -25.40
C PRO A 13 5.47 0.79 -25.68
N ILE A 14 5.59 1.94 -25.02
CA ILE A 14 6.78 2.78 -25.05
C ILE A 14 7.35 2.83 -23.65
N VAL A 15 8.59 2.38 -23.47
CA VAL A 15 9.35 2.52 -22.24
C VAL A 15 10.42 3.58 -22.45
N LEU A 16 10.40 4.62 -21.63
CA LEU A 16 11.39 5.68 -21.66
C LEU A 16 12.63 5.23 -20.85
N THR A 17 13.49 4.46 -21.50
CA THR A 17 14.65 3.80 -20.86
C THR A 17 15.59 4.78 -20.14
N GLY A 18 15.74 6.02 -20.62
CA GLY A 18 16.55 7.03 -19.96
C GLY A 18 16.02 7.50 -18.59
N GLN A 19 14.78 7.15 -18.22
CA GLN A 19 14.19 7.53 -16.95
C GLN A 19 14.43 6.51 -15.83
N PHE A 20 14.99 5.34 -16.16
CA PHE A 20 15.36 4.28 -15.21
C PHE A 20 16.88 4.06 -15.18
N ALA A 21 17.67 5.12 -15.37
CA ALA A 21 19.12 5.07 -15.33
C ALA A 21 19.66 5.68 -14.03
N GLY A 22 20.72 5.10 -13.48
CA GLY A 22 21.35 5.55 -12.24
C GLY A 22 20.42 5.33 -11.02
N ASP A 23 20.38 6.30 -10.12
CA ASP A 23 19.62 6.28 -8.85
C ASP A 23 18.09 6.22 -9.07
N LEU A 24 17.64 6.36 -10.32
CA LEU A 24 16.21 6.28 -10.68
C LEU A 24 15.74 4.86 -11.03
N ARG A 25 16.64 3.89 -10.99
CA ARG A 25 16.30 2.51 -11.31
C ARG A 25 15.83 1.79 -10.05
N PRO A 26 14.60 1.24 -10.03
CA PRO A 26 14.16 0.39 -8.94
C PRO A 26 15.06 -0.86 -8.81
N ASP A 27 15.24 -1.35 -7.58
CA ASP A 27 15.94 -2.61 -7.34
C ASP A 27 15.05 -3.81 -7.64
N LEU A 28 13.80 -3.74 -7.22
CA LEU A 28 12.82 -4.81 -7.28
C LEU A 28 11.56 -4.38 -8.04
N ILE A 29 10.85 -5.37 -8.55
CA ILE A 29 9.51 -5.22 -9.11
C ILE A 29 8.67 -6.44 -8.72
N ILE A 30 7.39 -6.22 -8.42
CA ILE A 30 6.40 -7.28 -8.27
C ILE A 30 5.58 -7.34 -9.56
N PRO A 31 5.80 -8.35 -10.42
CA PRO A 31 5.10 -8.45 -11.69
C PRO A 31 3.60 -8.69 -11.51
N PHE A 32 2.80 -8.18 -12.43
CA PHE A 32 1.37 -8.51 -12.47
C PHE A 32 1.18 -10.02 -12.71
N LYS A 33 0.41 -10.67 -11.84
CA LYS A 33 0.02 -12.09 -11.98
C LYS A 33 -1.16 -12.29 -12.91
N LEU A 34 -1.97 -11.25 -13.10
CA LEU A 34 -3.17 -11.27 -13.92
C LEU A 34 -2.94 -10.46 -15.19
N ASP A 35 -3.32 -11.01 -16.32
CA ASP A 35 -3.43 -10.23 -17.53
C ASP A 35 -4.67 -9.31 -17.51
N LYS A 36 -4.75 -8.40 -18.46
CA LYS A 36 -5.85 -7.42 -18.56
C LYS A 36 -7.22 -8.10 -18.65
N LYS A 37 -7.32 -9.25 -19.31
CA LYS A 37 -8.59 -9.99 -19.49
C LYS A 37 -9.04 -10.58 -18.16
N ALA A 38 -8.17 -11.29 -17.47
CA ALA A 38 -8.48 -11.88 -16.16
C ALA A 38 -8.79 -10.81 -15.10
N ALA A 39 -8.10 -9.65 -15.14
CA ALA A 39 -8.41 -8.54 -14.25
C ALA A 39 -9.82 -7.98 -14.49
N LYS A 40 -10.25 -7.84 -15.75
CA LYS A 40 -11.62 -7.43 -16.10
C LYS A 40 -12.66 -8.44 -15.62
N GLU A 41 -12.44 -9.72 -15.86
CA GLU A 41 -13.34 -10.79 -15.43
C GLU A 41 -13.51 -10.78 -13.89
N LYS A 42 -12.43 -10.67 -13.15
CA LYS A 42 -12.48 -10.56 -11.68
C LYS A 42 -13.19 -9.30 -11.19
N LEU A 43 -12.98 -8.15 -11.86
CA LEU A 43 -13.70 -6.94 -11.52
C LEU A 43 -15.21 -7.09 -11.76
N GLN A 44 -15.61 -7.67 -12.90
CA GLN A 44 -17.01 -7.92 -13.21
C GLN A 44 -17.65 -8.86 -12.18
N GLU A 45 -16.94 -9.91 -11.78
CA GLU A 45 -17.38 -10.83 -10.73
C GLU A 45 -17.56 -10.10 -9.38
N HIS A 46 -16.58 -9.28 -8.99
CA HIS A 46 -16.64 -8.49 -7.76
C HIS A 46 -17.81 -7.51 -7.73
N LEU A 47 -18.17 -6.94 -8.90
CA LEU A 47 -19.28 -5.98 -9.03
C LEU A 47 -20.65 -6.66 -9.15
N LYS A 48 -20.68 -7.97 -9.42
CA LYS A 48 -21.92 -8.73 -9.55
C LYS A 48 -22.67 -8.81 -8.23
N GLY A 49 -23.98 -8.55 -8.30
CA GLY A 49 -24.84 -8.63 -7.09
C GLY A 49 -24.84 -7.39 -6.20
N LYS A 50 -24.01 -6.38 -6.46
CA LYS A 50 -24.02 -5.13 -5.71
C LYS A 50 -25.17 -4.23 -6.18
N THR A 51 -26.25 -4.14 -5.39
CA THR A 51 -27.49 -3.44 -5.76
C THR A 51 -27.35 -1.91 -5.82
N LEU A 52 -26.53 -1.34 -4.93
CA LEU A 52 -26.32 0.10 -4.82
C LEU A 52 -25.20 0.66 -5.71
N LEU A 53 -24.63 -0.19 -6.58
CA LEU A 53 -23.54 0.24 -7.46
C LEU A 53 -24.06 1.19 -8.55
N PRO A 54 -23.46 2.39 -8.70
CA PRO A 54 -23.80 3.33 -9.77
C PRO A 54 -23.67 2.69 -11.16
N LYS A 55 -24.57 3.04 -12.08
CA LYS A 55 -24.61 2.44 -13.43
C LYS A 55 -23.31 2.62 -14.22
N VAL A 56 -22.56 3.70 -13.95
CA VAL A 56 -21.29 4.00 -14.61
C VAL A 56 -20.25 2.89 -14.41
N PHE A 57 -20.21 2.27 -13.22
CA PHE A 57 -19.28 1.17 -12.93
C PHE A 57 -19.67 -0.16 -13.58
N ARG A 58 -20.90 -0.27 -14.10
CA ARG A 58 -21.37 -1.46 -14.82
C ARG A 58 -21.21 -1.31 -16.33
N SER A 59 -20.86 -0.10 -16.82
CA SER A 59 -20.72 0.12 -18.25
C SER A 59 -19.48 -0.60 -18.79
N GLN A 60 -19.64 -1.30 -19.91
CA GLN A 60 -18.56 -2.03 -20.57
C GLN A 60 -17.38 -1.11 -20.92
N ASN A 61 -17.67 0.11 -21.34
CA ASN A 61 -16.64 1.09 -21.72
C ASN A 61 -15.68 1.39 -20.55
N HIS A 62 -16.19 1.56 -19.32
CA HIS A 62 -15.35 1.80 -18.13
C HIS A 62 -14.48 0.61 -17.77
N ILE A 63 -15.04 -0.61 -17.90
CA ILE A 63 -14.29 -1.84 -17.66
C ILE A 63 -13.19 -2.04 -18.71
N ASP A 64 -13.43 -1.60 -19.94
CA ASP A 64 -12.47 -1.72 -21.05
C ASP A 64 -11.29 -0.75 -20.94
N GLU A 65 -11.45 0.33 -20.18
CA GLU A 65 -10.41 1.33 -19.92
C GLU A 65 -9.41 0.94 -18.82
N ILE A 66 -9.58 -0.21 -18.14
CA ILE A 66 -8.65 -0.69 -17.10
C ILE A 66 -7.24 -0.74 -17.66
N LYS A 67 -6.33 -0.08 -16.95
CA LYS A 67 -4.88 -0.06 -17.23
C LYS A 67 -4.14 -0.56 -16.01
N GLY A 68 -3.16 -1.43 -16.23
CA GLY A 68 -2.19 -1.76 -15.18
C GLY A 68 -1.20 -0.62 -15.03
N VAL A 69 -0.96 -0.21 -13.79
CA VAL A 69 -0.05 0.87 -13.45
C VAL A 69 0.97 0.34 -12.45
N TYR A 70 2.24 0.51 -12.74
CA TYR A 70 3.32 0.33 -11.77
C TYR A 70 3.56 1.64 -11.04
N VAL A 71 3.50 1.59 -9.72
CA VAL A 71 3.75 2.73 -8.83
C VAL A 71 5.02 2.44 -8.04
N PRO A 72 5.92 3.42 -7.87
CA PRO A 72 7.13 3.24 -7.10
C PRO A 72 6.85 3.32 -5.60
N PHE A 73 7.49 2.44 -4.83
CA PHE A 73 7.50 2.45 -3.38
C PHE A 73 8.92 2.46 -2.85
N TRP A 74 9.15 3.16 -1.77
CA TRP A 74 10.31 3.01 -0.93
C TRP A 74 10.07 1.89 0.07
N LEU A 75 11.06 1.06 0.30
CA LEU A 75 11.02 0.02 1.32
C LEU A 75 11.98 0.39 2.45
N TYR A 76 11.49 0.37 3.68
CA TYR A 76 12.27 0.70 4.86
C TYR A 76 12.39 -0.49 5.79
N ASP A 77 13.64 -0.72 6.24
CA ASP A 77 13.93 -1.62 7.35
C ASP A 77 14.25 -0.76 8.57
N SER A 78 13.72 -1.13 9.73
CA SER A 78 13.92 -0.37 10.96
C SER A 78 13.94 -1.28 12.18
N ASP A 79 14.86 -0.97 13.09
CA ASP A 79 14.90 -1.54 14.43
C ASP A 79 14.57 -0.43 15.44
N ALA A 80 13.57 -0.66 16.28
CA ALA A 80 13.13 0.27 17.30
C ALA A 80 13.32 -0.33 18.69
N ASP A 81 14.09 0.37 19.56
CA ASP A 81 14.15 0.06 20.99
C ASP A 81 13.10 0.89 21.72
N ALA A 82 12.08 0.22 22.24
CA ALA A 82 10.93 0.86 22.84
C ALA A 82 10.90 0.69 24.36
N GLN A 83 10.68 1.80 25.06
CA GLN A 83 10.40 1.82 26.51
C GLN A 83 9.06 2.50 26.74
N LEU A 84 8.06 1.72 27.14
CA LEU A 84 6.70 2.19 27.29
C LEU A 84 6.29 2.18 28.76
N ARG A 85 5.57 3.22 29.18
CA ARG A 85 4.93 3.30 30.49
C ARG A 85 3.43 3.50 30.32
N PHE A 86 2.68 2.66 31.01
CA PHE A 86 1.23 2.71 31.00
C PHE A 86 0.71 2.86 32.43
N THR A 87 -0.44 3.50 32.57
CA THR A 87 -1.28 3.38 33.75
C THR A 87 -2.34 2.34 33.47
N ALA A 88 -2.32 1.23 34.19
CA ALA A 88 -3.37 0.24 34.12
C ALA A 88 -4.29 0.37 35.33
N THR A 89 -5.57 0.11 35.14
CA THR A 89 -6.57 0.12 36.20
C THR A 89 -7.23 -1.24 36.31
N ARG A 90 -7.54 -1.64 37.54
CA ARG A 90 -8.40 -2.78 37.83
C ARG A 90 -9.56 -2.28 38.67
N THR A 91 -10.75 -2.39 38.14
CA THR A 91 -11.97 -2.01 38.86
C THR A 91 -12.68 -3.26 39.35
N ARG A 92 -13.09 -3.24 40.60
CA ARG A 92 -13.91 -4.26 41.27
C ARG A 92 -15.13 -3.57 41.80
N CYS A 93 -16.33 -4.10 41.50
CA CYS A 93 -17.60 -3.59 41.98
C CYS A 93 -18.26 -4.68 42.81
N TRP A 94 -18.89 -4.27 43.92
CA TRP A 94 -19.76 -5.12 44.73
C TRP A 94 -20.79 -4.25 45.41
N SER A 95 -21.90 -4.84 45.87
CA SER A 95 -22.97 -4.15 46.56
C SER A 95 -23.26 -4.86 47.88
N ASP A 96 -23.72 -4.10 48.86
CA ASP A 96 -24.42 -4.62 50.03
C ASP A 96 -25.89 -4.09 50.02
N ASP A 97 -26.64 -4.26 51.10
CA ASP A 97 -28.06 -3.88 51.19
C ASP A 97 -28.29 -2.36 51.09
N ASP A 98 -27.25 -1.55 51.39
CA ASP A 98 -27.38 -0.08 51.49
C ASP A 98 -26.51 0.64 50.44
N TYR A 99 -25.45 0.05 49.92
CA TYR A 99 -24.46 0.74 49.08
C TYR A 99 -23.91 -0.11 47.94
N ASP A 100 -23.60 0.61 46.83
CA ASP A 100 -22.78 0.10 45.73
C ASP A 100 -21.34 0.58 45.90
N TYR A 101 -20.42 -0.35 45.92
CA TYR A 101 -18.98 -0.08 46.05
C TYR A 101 -18.25 -0.26 44.76
N THR A 102 -17.35 0.68 44.48
CA THR A 102 -16.43 0.60 43.36
C THR A 102 -15.00 0.86 43.86
N GLU A 103 -14.18 -0.16 43.83
CA GLU A 103 -12.74 -0.05 44.11
C GLU A 103 -11.95 -0.02 42.80
N THR A 104 -11.13 1.01 42.61
CA THR A 104 -10.24 1.11 41.44
C THR A 104 -8.80 1.13 41.91
N SER A 105 -8.06 0.07 41.58
CA SER A 105 -6.63 -0.01 41.82
C SER A 105 -5.88 0.49 40.59
N TYR A 106 -4.86 1.32 40.82
CA TYR A 106 -4.02 1.90 39.77
C TYR A 106 -2.64 1.24 39.80
N TYR A 107 -2.13 0.85 38.61
CA TYR A 107 -0.85 0.23 38.45
C TYR A 107 -0.01 1.00 37.45
N SER A 108 1.27 1.22 37.78
CA SER A 108 2.25 1.65 36.78
C SER A 108 2.87 0.41 36.14
N VAL A 109 2.71 0.29 34.83
CA VAL A 109 3.21 -0.85 34.06
C VAL A 109 4.30 -0.35 33.13
N ARG A 110 5.47 -0.98 33.17
CA ARG A 110 6.56 -0.74 32.24
C ARG A 110 6.71 -1.94 31.30
N ARG A 111 6.93 -1.65 30.02
CA ARG A 111 7.26 -2.62 28.99
C ARG A 111 8.46 -2.11 28.21
N ASP A 112 9.47 -2.95 28.10
CA ASP A 112 10.67 -2.68 27.33
C ASP A 112 10.82 -3.78 26.28
N GLY A 113 11.27 -3.44 25.07
CA GLY A 113 11.48 -4.43 24.00
C GLY A 113 12.06 -3.82 22.75
N VAL A 114 12.58 -4.68 21.88
CA VAL A 114 13.05 -4.32 20.55
C VAL A 114 12.03 -4.82 19.53
N LEU A 115 11.68 -3.96 18.58
CA LEU A 115 10.78 -4.25 17.46
C LEU A 115 11.57 -4.12 16.17
N GLY A 116 11.56 -5.14 15.33
CA GLY A 116 12.10 -5.10 13.98
C GLY A 116 10.97 -4.96 12.95
N PHE A 117 11.18 -4.13 11.96
CA PHE A 117 10.29 -3.93 10.82
C PHE A 117 11.08 -4.15 9.55
N ASP A 118 10.61 -5.06 8.69
CA ASP A 118 11.26 -5.40 7.43
C ASP A 118 10.36 -5.00 6.25
N ALA A 119 10.96 -4.32 5.26
CA ALA A 119 10.33 -3.95 4.00
C ALA A 119 9.01 -3.18 4.16
N VAL A 120 8.97 -2.21 5.09
CA VAL A 120 7.81 -1.32 5.26
C VAL A 120 7.65 -0.47 4.00
N PRO A 121 6.56 -0.62 3.24
CA PRO A 121 6.38 0.11 2.01
C PRO A 121 5.87 1.52 2.28
N VAL A 122 6.41 2.49 1.55
CA VAL A 122 5.92 3.87 1.54
C VAL A 122 5.84 4.35 0.10
N ASP A 123 4.68 4.86 -0.29
CA ASP A 123 4.45 5.38 -1.62
C ASP A 123 5.46 6.48 -2.00
N GLY A 124 6.04 6.33 -3.19
CA GLY A 124 7.01 7.27 -3.76
C GLY A 124 6.41 8.24 -4.80
N SER A 125 5.09 8.26 -4.97
CA SER A 125 4.42 9.09 -5.97
C SER A 125 3.28 9.94 -5.37
N SER A 126 3.33 11.24 -5.58
CA SER A 126 2.26 12.16 -5.16
C SER A 126 1.02 12.15 -6.06
N LYS A 127 1.01 11.35 -7.13
CA LYS A 127 -0.08 11.34 -8.12
C LYS A 127 -1.25 10.45 -7.72
N MET A 128 -1.00 9.47 -6.90
CA MET A 128 -2.03 8.59 -6.36
C MET A 128 -2.34 9.04 -4.94
N ALA A 129 -3.60 8.90 -4.54
CA ALA A 129 -3.98 9.22 -3.17
C ALA A 129 -3.38 8.18 -2.21
N ASP A 130 -2.79 8.63 -1.12
CA ASP A 130 -2.07 7.80 -0.14
C ASP A 130 -2.94 6.68 0.42
N ASP A 131 -4.20 6.98 0.76
CA ASP A 131 -5.19 6.02 1.26
C ASP A 131 -5.47 4.87 0.27
N LEU A 132 -5.39 5.14 -1.04
CA LEU A 132 -5.52 4.12 -2.07
C LEU A 132 -4.26 3.24 -2.14
N MET A 133 -3.08 3.84 -1.98
CA MET A 133 -1.81 3.10 -2.01
C MET A 133 -1.67 2.21 -0.79
N GLU A 134 -2.01 2.70 0.39
CA GLU A 134 -2.04 1.93 1.63
C GLU A 134 -3.06 0.77 1.58
N SER A 135 -4.18 0.95 0.87
CA SER A 135 -5.22 -0.08 0.76
C SER A 135 -4.80 -1.34 0.00
N ILE A 136 -3.73 -1.29 -0.79
CA ILE A 136 -3.20 -2.44 -1.54
C ILE A 136 -2.07 -3.17 -0.79
N GLU A 137 -1.72 -2.70 0.38
CA GLU A 137 -0.75 -3.35 1.26
C GLU A 137 -1.41 -4.46 2.13
N PRO A 138 -0.63 -5.42 2.65
CA PRO A 138 0.80 -5.63 2.44
C PRO A 138 1.13 -6.28 1.10
N PHE A 139 2.32 -5.96 0.57
CA PHE A 139 2.79 -6.60 -0.65
C PHE A 139 3.38 -7.99 -0.38
N ALA A 140 3.14 -8.92 -1.31
CA ALA A 140 3.74 -10.24 -1.28
C ALA A 140 5.21 -10.17 -1.73
N MET A 141 6.12 -9.82 -0.83
CA MET A 141 7.55 -9.62 -1.15
C MET A 141 8.24 -10.87 -1.69
N GLN A 142 7.72 -12.08 -1.43
CA GLN A 142 8.19 -13.32 -2.04
C GLN A 142 7.97 -13.36 -3.56
N ASP A 143 7.12 -12.51 -4.11
CA ASP A 143 6.86 -12.40 -5.55
C ASP A 143 7.73 -11.32 -6.22
N ALA A 144 8.50 -10.57 -5.43
CA ALA A 144 9.40 -9.56 -5.93
C ALA A 144 10.59 -10.20 -6.67
N VAL A 145 10.91 -9.64 -7.81
CA VAL A 145 12.04 -10.06 -8.64
C VAL A 145 12.93 -8.87 -8.96
N PRO A 146 14.21 -9.08 -9.32
CA PRO A 146 15.08 -8.00 -9.78
C PRO A 146 14.45 -7.23 -10.94
N PHE A 147 14.49 -5.90 -10.85
CA PHE A 147 13.87 -5.04 -11.85
C PHE A 147 14.47 -5.21 -13.24
N GLN A 148 13.58 -5.39 -14.21
CA GLN A 148 13.90 -5.36 -15.64
C GLN A 148 12.84 -4.52 -16.37
N THR A 149 13.27 -3.68 -17.28
CA THR A 149 12.36 -2.82 -18.07
C THR A 149 11.35 -3.60 -18.90
N ALA A 150 11.64 -4.87 -19.21
CA ALA A 150 10.74 -5.77 -19.93
C ALA A 150 9.40 -5.96 -19.20
N TYR A 151 9.39 -5.93 -17.86
CA TYR A 151 8.13 -6.04 -17.09
C TYR A 151 7.17 -4.85 -17.28
N LEU A 152 7.68 -3.70 -17.71
CA LEU A 152 6.88 -2.52 -17.93
C LEU A 152 6.17 -2.52 -19.30
N ALA A 153 6.49 -3.46 -20.18
CA ALA A 153 5.94 -3.51 -21.53
C ALA A 153 4.42 -3.73 -21.50
N GLY A 154 3.66 -2.80 -22.05
CA GLY A 154 2.18 -2.85 -22.08
C GLY A 154 1.48 -2.27 -20.86
N TYR A 155 2.23 -1.79 -19.88
CA TYR A 155 1.73 -1.15 -18.67
C TYR A 155 2.08 0.34 -18.64
N VAL A 156 1.37 1.08 -17.82
CA VAL A 156 1.79 2.43 -17.43
C VAL A 156 2.74 2.28 -16.25
N ALA A 157 3.83 3.04 -16.24
CA ALA A 157 4.70 3.11 -15.07
C ALA A 157 4.85 4.56 -14.64
N ASP A 158 4.62 4.80 -13.38
CA ASP A 158 4.88 6.09 -12.76
C ASP A 158 6.34 6.19 -12.30
N LYS A 159 6.78 7.41 -12.12
CA LYS A 159 8.11 7.72 -11.61
C LYS A 159 7.95 8.31 -10.23
N TYR A 160 8.85 8.00 -9.32
CA TYR A 160 8.83 8.64 -8.03
C TYR A 160 9.05 10.17 -8.16
N ASP A 161 8.33 10.93 -7.39
CA ASP A 161 8.45 12.38 -7.21
C ASP A 161 8.52 12.76 -5.71
N VAL A 162 8.42 11.76 -4.84
CA VAL A 162 8.69 11.87 -3.41
C VAL A 162 10.02 11.16 -3.11
N ASP A 163 10.99 11.93 -2.61
CA ASP A 163 12.31 11.38 -2.26
C ASP A 163 12.27 10.54 -0.98
N ALA A 164 13.28 9.68 -0.78
CA ALA A 164 13.35 8.78 0.37
C ALA A 164 13.38 9.54 1.72
N GLN A 165 13.97 10.75 1.76
CA GLN A 165 14.03 11.51 3.00
C GLN A 165 12.66 12.05 3.43
N LYS A 166 11.82 12.44 2.47
CA LYS A 166 10.45 12.87 2.76
C LYS A 166 9.55 11.71 3.14
N SER A 167 9.70 10.57 2.47
CA SER A 167 8.86 9.40 2.72
C SER A 167 9.17 8.70 4.05
N ILE A 168 10.40 8.84 4.59
CA ILE A 168 10.78 8.26 5.90
C ILE A 168 9.92 8.79 7.05
N GLN A 169 9.37 9.99 6.95
CA GLN A 169 8.48 10.54 7.98
C GLN A 169 7.19 9.72 8.05
N ARG A 170 6.65 9.30 6.92
CA ARG A 170 5.48 8.43 6.85
C ARG A 170 5.77 6.99 7.27
N ALA A 171 6.99 6.50 7.04
CA ALA A 171 7.40 5.19 7.52
C ALA A 171 7.41 5.09 9.05
N ASN A 172 7.49 6.22 9.76
CA ASN A 172 7.52 6.29 11.22
C ASN A 172 6.14 6.51 11.86
N GLU A 173 5.08 6.67 11.09
CA GLU A 173 3.68 6.81 11.55
C GLU A 173 3.01 5.44 11.73
#